data_b75633a4145100e51985bcdba0fe728c
#
_entry.id   b75633a4145100e51985bcdba0fe728c
#
_cell.length_a   1.000
_cell.length_b   1.000
_cell.length_c   1.000
_cell.angle_alpha   90.00
_cell.angle_beta   90.00
_cell.angle_gamma   90.00
#
_symmetry.space_group_name_H-M   'P 1'
#
loop_
_entity.id
_entity.type
_entity.pdbx_description
1 polymer ?
#
loop_
_entity_poly.entity_id
_entity_poly.type
_entity_poly.pdbx_seq_one_letter_code
_entity_poly.pdbx_strand_id
1 'polypeptide(L)'
;MQAIFNVALPIFGVILAGLLAGRWRILGGEATAALNAFVSYFALPVLFFGTLARTPVRAVLDPELMLGFSLVVLATFALGMLSTWLAVRGGLARMSLQGIAASWGNVGYMGVPLCLAAFGEPGLPPAMLAVIVTSIISMVFGVMLIELEVAAGHGPVVTFLNAAWNVARNPLPLRNSRNVPIYLLSFAAANPRGAKTAVKIAQDILSR
;
A
#
# COMPACT_ATOMS: atom_id res chain seq x y z
N MET A 1 -23.06 -19.05 -1.33
CA MET A 1 -22.75 -19.40 -2.72
C MET A 1 -23.05 -18.24 -3.68
N GLN A 2 -24.23 -17.60 -3.64
CA GLN A 2 -24.55 -16.45 -4.51
C GLN A 2 -23.57 -15.27 -4.40
N ALA A 3 -23.08 -14.93 -3.21
CA ALA A 3 -22.11 -13.84 -3.03
C ALA A 3 -20.78 -14.11 -3.76
N ILE A 4 -20.32 -15.36 -3.82
CA ILE A 4 -19.11 -15.73 -4.55
C ILE A 4 -19.29 -15.49 -6.05
N PHE A 5 -20.44 -15.94 -6.60
CA PHE A 5 -20.70 -15.79 -8.04
C PHE A 5 -21.00 -14.34 -8.44
N ASN A 6 -21.69 -13.59 -7.60
CA ASN A 6 -22.09 -12.23 -7.95
C ASN A 6 -21.01 -11.17 -7.68
N VAL A 7 -20.07 -11.44 -6.79
CA VAL A 7 -19.05 -10.48 -6.36
C VAL A 7 -17.66 -10.91 -6.79
N ALA A 8 -17.22 -12.11 -6.40
CA ALA A 8 -15.86 -12.55 -6.68
C ALA A 8 -15.65 -12.87 -8.16
N LEU A 9 -16.57 -13.61 -8.78
CA LEU A 9 -16.42 -14.06 -10.17
C LEU A 9 -16.26 -12.90 -11.18
N PRO A 10 -17.01 -11.80 -11.14
CA PRO A 10 -16.80 -10.66 -12.05
C PRO A 10 -15.42 -10.03 -11.87
N ILE A 11 -14.95 -9.86 -10.64
CA ILE A 11 -13.65 -9.25 -10.36
C ILE A 11 -12.50 -10.12 -10.87
N PHE A 12 -12.53 -11.41 -10.52
CA PHE A 12 -11.54 -12.37 -11.04
C PHE A 12 -11.66 -12.58 -12.55
N GLY A 13 -12.88 -12.47 -13.11
CA GLY A 13 -13.11 -12.48 -14.55
C GLY A 13 -12.41 -11.35 -15.28
N VAL A 14 -12.48 -10.13 -14.76
CA VAL A 14 -11.76 -8.97 -15.32
C VAL A 14 -10.24 -9.15 -15.20
N ILE A 15 -9.74 -9.68 -14.08
CA ILE A 15 -8.32 -10.00 -13.90
C ILE A 15 -7.87 -11.03 -14.92
N LEU A 16 -8.65 -12.10 -15.12
CA LEU A 16 -8.37 -13.15 -16.10
C LEU A 16 -8.39 -12.58 -17.53
N ALA A 17 -9.37 -11.75 -17.86
CA ALA A 17 -9.45 -11.09 -19.16
C ALA A 17 -8.21 -10.20 -19.40
N GLY A 18 -7.76 -9.45 -18.41
CA GLY A 18 -6.52 -8.67 -18.48
C GLY A 18 -5.28 -9.54 -18.68
N LEU A 19 -5.19 -10.67 -17.97
CA LEU A 19 -4.12 -11.65 -18.15
C LEU A 19 -4.09 -12.22 -19.58
N LEU A 20 -5.25 -12.63 -20.11
CA LEU A 20 -5.38 -13.16 -21.46
C LEU A 20 -5.03 -12.10 -22.52
N ALA A 21 -5.51 -10.86 -22.35
CA ALA A 21 -5.18 -9.76 -23.25
C ALA A 21 -3.66 -9.48 -23.28
N GLY A 22 -3.00 -9.52 -22.12
CA GLY A 22 -1.54 -9.42 -22.03
C GLY A 22 -0.82 -10.60 -22.69
N ARG A 23 -1.29 -11.84 -22.45
CA ARG A 23 -0.72 -13.05 -23.04
C ARG A 23 -0.86 -13.08 -24.57
N TRP A 24 -1.98 -12.63 -25.10
CA TRP A 24 -2.22 -12.54 -26.55
C TRP A 24 -1.62 -11.28 -27.16
N ARG A 25 -0.89 -10.47 -26.37
CA ARG A 25 -0.26 -9.22 -26.81
C ARG A 25 -1.24 -8.18 -27.40
N ILE A 26 -2.52 -8.26 -27.04
CA ILE A 26 -3.52 -7.26 -27.42
C ILE A 26 -3.20 -5.94 -26.71
N LEU A 27 -2.76 -6.04 -25.44
CA LEU A 27 -2.28 -4.91 -24.66
C LEU A 27 -0.77 -5.07 -24.49
N GLY A 28 0.00 -4.18 -25.15
CA GLY A 28 1.44 -4.09 -24.98
C GLY A 28 1.82 -3.43 -23.63
N GLY A 29 3.13 -3.44 -23.33
CA GLY A 29 3.65 -2.82 -22.09
C GLY A 29 3.31 -1.34 -21.95
N GLU A 30 3.31 -0.59 -23.05
CA GLU A 30 2.92 0.83 -23.06
C GLU A 30 1.45 1.06 -22.73
N ALA A 31 0.56 0.22 -23.27
CA ALA A 31 -0.87 0.28 -22.96
C ALA A 31 -1.14 -0.04 -21.50
N THR A 32 -0.44 -1.03 -20.94
CA THR A 32 -0.54 -1.37 -19.51
C THR A 32 -0.04 -0.22 -18.63
N ALA A 33 1.05 0.43 -19.00
CA ALA A 33 1.57 1.60 -18.28
C ALA A 33 0.59 2.78 -18.33
N ALA A 34 0.00 3.06 -19.49
CA ALA A 34 -0.99 4.11 -19.68
C ALA A 34 -2.27 3.85 -18.86
N LEU A 35 -2.78 2.62 -18.88
CA LEU A 35 -3.95 2.22 -18.08
C LEU A 35 -3.66 2.34 -16.57
N ASN A 36 -2.48 1.90 -16.14
CA ASN A 36 -2.09 2.03 -14.73
C ASN A 36 -1.97 3.51 -14.32
N ALA A 37 -1.40 4.36 -15.16
CA ALA A 37 -1.35 5.80 -14.93
C ALA A 37 -2.76 6.40 -14.85
N PHE A 38 -3.65 6.07 -15.77
CA PHE A 38 -5.03 6.55 -15.74
C PHE A 38 -5.77 6.13 -14.47
N VAL A 39 -5.64 4.86 -14.08
CA VAL A 39 -6.28 4.36 -12.85
C VAL A 39 -5.71 5.08 -11.63
N SER A 40 -4.38 5.23 -11.54
CA SER A 40 -3.73 5.81 -10.36
C SER A 40 -3.95 7.31 -10.21
N TYR A 41 -3.93 8.07 -11.31
CA TYR A 41 -4.02 9.53 -11.27
C TYR A 41 -5.44 10.08 -11.41
N PHE A 42 -6.35 9.33 -12.02
CA PHE A 42 -7.71 9.80 -12.28
C PHE A 42 -8.77 8.92 -11.63
N ALA A 43 -8.84 7.63 -11.97
CA ALA A 43 -9.96 6.79 -11.56
C ALA A 43 -10.03 6.61 -10.03
N LEU A 44 -8.92 6.32 -9.37
CA LEU A 44 -8.90 6.14 -7.91
C LEU A 44 -9.12 7.42 -7.12
N PRO A 45 -8.45 8.55 -7.41
CA PRO A 45 -8.76 9.79 -6.71
C PRO A 45 -10.23 10.19 -6.84
N VAL A 46 -10.82 10.04 -8.03
CA VAL A 46 -12.24 10.32 -8.25
C VAL A 46 -13.14 9.36 -7.46
N LEU A 47 -12.80 8.05 -7.46
CA LEU A 47 -13.55 7.05 -6.70
C LEU A 47 -13.49 7.36 -5.19
N PHE A 48 -12.29 7.61 -4.65
CA PHE A 48 -12.13 7.91 -3.23
C PHE A 48 -12.79 9.22 -2.84
N PHE A 49 -12.63 10.27 -3.63
CA PHE A 49 -13.27 11.54 -3.37
C PHE A 49 -14.78 11.40 -3.41
N GLY A 50 -15.33 10.77 -4.45
CA GLY A 50 -16.77 10.55 -4.60
C GLY A 50 -17.36 9.71 -3.46
N THR A 51 -16.62 8.70 -2.99
CA THR A 51 -17.02 7.87 -1.85
C THR A 51 -16.98 8.65 -0.55
N LEU A 52 -15.86 9.32 -0.24
CA LEU A 52 -15.71 10.13 0.98
C LEU A 52 -16.71 11.29 1.05
N ALA A 53 -16.97 11.97 -0.06
CA ALA A 53 -17.91 13.09 -0.12
C ALA A 53 -19.35 12.68 0.22
N ARG A 54 -19.71 11.41 -0.01
CA ARG A 54 -21.05 10.85 0.27
C ARG A 54 -21.14 10.15 1.61
N THR A 55 -20.01 9.84 2.23
CA THR A 55 -19.96 9.03 3.46
C THR A 55 -19.88 9.95 4.67
N PRO A 56 -20.79 9.87 5.63
CA PRO A 56 -20.72 10.64 6.86
C PRO A 56 -19.44 10.30 7.63
N VAL A 57 -18.69 11.30 8.06
CA VAL A 57 -17.42 11.11 8.79
C VAL A 57 -17.58 10.22 10.01
N ARG A 58 -18.70 10.34 10.72
CA ARG A 58 -19.00 9.49 11.88
C ARG A 58 -19.15 8.01 11.52
N ALA A 59 -19.62 7.68 10.33
CA ALA A 59 -19.76 6.30 9.89
C ALA A 59 -18.39 5.70 9.45
N VAL A 60 -17.45 6.54 9.03
CA VAL A 60 -16.07 6.12 8.71
C VAL A 60 -15.26 5.93 10.00
N LEU A 61 -15.46 6.81 10.98
CA LEU A 61 -14.71 6.80 12.24
C LEU A 61 -15.48 6.02 13.34
N ASP A 62 -15.91 4.79 13.04
CA ASP A 62 -16.45 3.87 14.04
C ASP A 62 -15.34 3.41 14.98
N PRO A 63 -15.40 3.73 16.30
CA PRO A 63 -14.29 3.47 17.22
C PRO A 63 -14.03 1.97 17.44
N GLU A 64 -15.05 1.15 17.43
CA GLU A 64 -14.91 -0.30 17.67
C GLU A 64 -14.26 -0.96 16.47
N LEU A 65 -14.74 -0.64 15.27
CA LEU A 65 -14.17 -1.13 14.03
C LEU A 65 -12.75 -0.61 13.82
N MET A 66 -12.52 0.69 14.13
CA MET A 66 -11.20 1.32 14.03
C MET A 66 -10.18 0.65 14.96
N LEU A 67 -10.56 0.40 16.20
CA LEU A 67 -9.69 -0.29 17.17
C LEU A 67 -9.42 -1.73 16.74
N GLY A 68 -10.46 -2.49 16.41
CA GLY A 68 -10.33 -3.89 16.01
C GLY A 68 -9.46 -4.05 14.76
N PHE A 69 -9.73 -3.24 13.73
CA PHE A 69 -8.96 -3.29 12.49
C PHE A 69 -7.50 -2.82 12.69
N SER A 70 -7.28 -1.78 13.51
CA SER A 70 -5.92 -1.31 13.85
C SER A 70 -5.11 -2.38 14.55
N LEU A 71 -5.71 -3.09 15.50
CA LEU A 71 -5.05 -4.20 16.20
C LEU A 71 -4.64 -5.32 15.23
N VAL A 72 -5.52 -5.68 14.30
CA VAL A 72 -5.19 -6.71 13.27
C VAL A 72 -4.05 -6.26 12.38
N VAL A 73 -4.06 -5.02 11.89
CA VAL A 73 -2.99 -4.48 11.04
C VAL A 73 -1.67 -4.42 11.81
N LEU A 74 -1.68 -3.94 13.06
CA LEU A 74 -0.48 -3.90 13.93
C LEU A 74 0.04 -5.30 14.22
N ALA A 75 -0.81 -6.26 14.53
CA ALA A 75 -0.41 -7.64 14.77
C ALA A 75 0.22 -8.27 13.51
N THR A 76 -0.38 -8.05 12.35
CA THR A 76 0.16 -8.54 11.07
C THR A 76 1.51 -7.90 10.75
N PHE A 77 1.63 -6.59 10.98
CA PHE A 77 2.88 -5.85 10.85
C PHE A 77 3.97 -6.42 11.76
N ALA A 78 3.65 -6.62 13.05
CA ALA A 78 4.58 -7.18 14.03
C ALA A 78 4.99 -8.62 13.70
N LEU A 79 4.07 -9.46 13.23
CA LEU A 79 4.37 -10.81 12.75
C LEU A 79 5.30 -10.80 11.53
N GLY A 80 5.10 -9.85 10.60
CA GLY A 80 6.01 -9.64 9.48
C GLY A 80 7.42 -9.25 9.94
N MET A 81 7.55 -8.34 10.89
CA MET A 81 8.83 -7.98 11.51
C MET A 81 9.47 -9.18 12.21
N LEU A 82 8.71 -9.90 13.03
CA LEU A 82 9.16 -11.07 13.77
C LEU A 82 9.66 -12.17 12.83
N SER A 83 8.97 -12.43 11.73
CA SER A 83 9.39 -13.43 10.73
C SER A 83 10.77 -13.11 10.16
N THR A 84 11.05 -11.84 9.87
CA THR A 84 12.37 -11.40 9.38
C THR A 84 13.43 -11.50 10.46
N TRP A 85 13.11 -11.13 11.69
CA TRP A 85 14.04 -11.26 12.81
C TRP A 85 14.45 -12.72 13.05
N LEU A 86 13.49 -13.65 13.01
CA LEU A 86 13.75 -15.08 13.18
C LEU A 86 14.52 -15.69 12.01
N ALA A 87 14.16 -15.35 10.78
CA ALA A 87 14.72 -15.99 9.58
C ALA A 87 16.08 -15.45 9.17
N VAL A 88 16.26 -14.11 9.25
CA VAL A 88 17.42 -13.44 8.60
C VAL A 88 18.23 -12.61 9.59
N ARG A 89 17.73 -12.37 10.82
CA ARG A 89 18.33 -11.50 11.84
C ARG A 89 18.73 -10.12 11.25
N GLY A 90 17.84 -9.57 10.43
CA GLY A 90 18.05 -8.28 9.75
C GLY A 90 17.93 -7.09 10.70
N GLY A 91 18.45 -5.93 10.28
CA GLY A 91 18.25 -4.66 10.97
C GLY A 91 16.78 -4.20 10.96
N LEU A 92 16.49 -3.15 11.73
CA LEU A 92 15.14 -2.62 11.94
C LEU A 92 14.46 -2.19 10.62
N ALA A 93 15.21 -1.59 9.69
CA ALA A 93 14.69 -1.20 8.38
C ALA A 93 14.21 -2.40 7.55
N ARG A 94 14.97 -3.51 7.55
CA ARG A 94 14.58 -4.74 6.85
C ARG A 94 13.36 -5.37 7.50
N MET A 95 13.33 -5.44 8.83
CA MET A 95 12.17 -5.93 9.59
C MET A 95 10.94 -5.09 9.29
N SER A 96 11.07 -3.75 9.28
CA SER A 96 9.98 -2.83 8.99
C SER A 96 9.45 -2.99 7.56
N LEU A 97 10.32 -3.13 6.55
CA LEU A 97 9.89 -3.40 5.17
C LEU A 97 9.06 -4.69 5.07
N GLN A 98 9.44 -5.74 5.78
CA GLN A 98 8.65 -6.97 5.82
C GLN A 98 7.34 -6.79 6.59
N GLY A 99 7.34 -5.98 7.65
CA GLY A 99 6.12 -5.60 8.37
C GLY A 99 5.13 -4.87 7.46
N ILE A 100 5.62 -3.88 6.68
CA ILE A 100 4.81 -3.20 5.67
C ILE A 100 4.29 -4.21 4.64
N ALA A 101 5.16 -5.03 4.05
CA ALA A 101 4.77 -6.00 3.02
C ALA A 101 3.72 -7.00 3.52
N ALA A 102 3.78 -7.41 4.79
CA ALA A 102 2.81 -8.32 5.40
C ALA A 102 1.46 -7.67 5.70
N SER A 103 1.45 -6.39 6.10
CA SER A 103 0.24 -5.68 6.53
C SER A 103 -0.42 -4.84 5.43
N TRP A 104 0.27 -4.58 4.32
CA TRP A 104 -0.23 -3.78 3.21
C TRP A 104 -1.15 -4.60 2.30
N GLY A 105 -2.41 -4.74 2.70
CA GLY A 105 -3.42 -5.34 1.85
C GLY A 105 -3.86 -4.41 0.71
N ASN A 106 -4.38 -4.98 -0.38
CA ASN A 106 -4.95 -4.19 -1.49
C ASN A 106 -6.37 -3.69 -1.12
N VAL A 107 -6.48 -3.00 0.01
CA VAL A 107 -7.75 -2.53 0.57
C VAL A 107 -8.39 -1.42 -0.26
N GLY A 108 -7.59 -0.62 -0.98
CA GLY A 108 -8.08 0.45 -1.84
C GLY A 108 -8.56 -0.05 -3.20
N TYR A 109 -7.66 -0.60 -4.00
CA TYR A 109 -7.95 -0.97 -5.39
C TYR A 109 -8.92 -2.13 -5.52
N MET A 110 -8.85 -3.12 -4.63
CA MET A 110 -9.74 -4.28 -4.63
C MET A 110 -10.76 -4.22 -3.50
N GLY A 111 -10.36 -3.78 -2.30
CA GLY A 111 -11.22 -3.80 -1.13
C GLY A 111 -12.45 -2.93 -1.28
N VAL A 112 -12.30 -1.67 -1.71
CA VAL A 112 -13.45 -0.75 -1.85
C VAL A 112 -14.45 -1.24 -2.90
N PRO A 113 -14.08 -1.58 -4.15
CA PRO A 113 -15.02 -2.13 -5.12
C PRO A 113 -15.65 -3.46 -4.67
N LEU A 114 -14.88 -4.31 -4.00
CA LEU A 114 -15.38 -5.60 -3.49
C LEU A 114 -16.43 -5.41 -2.39
N CYS A 115 -16.18 -4.49 -1.44
CA CYS A 115 -17.14 -4.17 -0.40
C CYS A 115 -18.41 -3.53 -0.97
N LEU A 116 -18.25 -2.63 -1.95
CA LEU A 116 -19.41 -2.04 -2.65
C LEU A 116 -20.24 -3.12 -3.36
N ALA A 117 -19.60 -4.05 -4.05
CA ALA A 117 -20.30 -5.11 -4.77
C ALA A 117 -20.94 -6.14 -3.81
N ALA A 118 -20.33 -6.42 -2.66
CA ALA A 118 -20.82 -7.41 -1.70
C ALA A 118 -21.92 -6.88 -0.78
N PHE A 119 -21.80 -5.65 -0.32
CA PHE A 119 -22.62 -5.05 0.74
C PHE A 119 -23.39 -3.80 0.28
N GLY A 120 -23.16 -3.34 -0.95
CA GLY A 120 -23.69 -2.07 -1.45
C GLY A 120 -23.06 -0.86 -0.77
N GLU A 121 -23.77 0.28 -0.77
CA GLU A 121 -23.31 1.52 -0.15
C GLU A 121 -22.96 1.39 1.35
N PRO A 122 -23.67 0.60 2.17
CA PRO A 122 -23.29 0.36 3.57
C PRO A 122 -21.90 -0.26 3.77
N GLY A 123 -21.34 -0.93 2.75
CA GLY A 123 -19.98 -1.49 2.79
C GLY A 123 -18.87 -0.46 2.59
N LEU A 124 -19.19 0.75 2.13
CA LEU A 124 -18.19 1.78 1.83
C LEU A 124 -17.52 2.38 3.08
N PRO A 125 -18.25 2.76 4.17
CA PRO A 125 -17.61 3.29 5.37
C PRO A 125 -16.54 2.38 5.96
N PRO A 126 -16.79 1.08 6.24
CA PRO A 126 -15.76 0.18 6.76
C PRO A 126 -14.62 -0.05 5.77
N ALA A 127 -14.88 -0.08 4.46
CA ALA A 127 -13.83 -0.18 3.45
C ALA A 127 -12.91 1.04 3.45
N MET A 128 -13.47 2.24 3.56
CA MET A 128 -12.70 3.48 3.66
C MET A 128 -11.89 3.56 4.95
N LEU A 129 -12.47 3.13 6.08
CA LEU A 129 -11.74 3.02 7.34
C LEU A 129 -10.54 2.06 7.20
N ALA A 130 -10.72 0.92 6.56
CA ALA A 130 -9.65 -0.03 6.31
C ALA A 130 -8.50 0.59 5.49
N VAL A 131 -8.82 1.38 4.45
CA VAL A 131 -7.82 2.12 3.66
C VAL A 131 -7.05 3.11 4.53
N ILE A 132 -7.74 3.91 5.33
CA ILE A 132 -7.13 4.94 6.19
C ILE A 132 -6.23 4.29 7.24
N VAL A 133 -6.75 3.30 7.97
CA VAL A 133 -6.01 2.62 9.05
C VAL A 133 -4.78 1.90 8.50
N THR A 134 -4.93 1.14 7.42
CA THR A 134 -3.79 0.44 6.80
C THR A 134 -2.73 1.45 6.33
N SER A 135 -3.15 2.54 5.69
CA SER A 135 -2.22 3.58 5.22
C SER A 135 -1.46 4.24 6.36
N ILE A 136 -2.15 4.64 7.42
CA ILE A 136 -1.53 5.30 8.57
C ILE A 136 -0.58 4.32 9.28
N ILE A 137 -1.06 3.14 9.66
CA ILE A 137 -0.24 2.19 10.42
C ILE A 137 0.95 1.71 9.59
N SER A 138 0.70 1.13 8.42
CA SER A 138 1.78 0.50 7.66
C SER A 138 2.78 1.53 7.13
N MET A 139 2.33 2.70 6.63
CA MET A 139 3.23 3.72 6.12
C MET A 139 3.89 4.55 7.23
N VAL A 140 3.10 5.09 8.16
CA VAL A 140 3.66 5.99 9.18
C VAL A 140 4.60 5.21 10.10
N PHE A 141 4.15 4.07 10.67
CA PHE A 141 5.01 3.25 11.53
C PHE A 141 6.17 2.64 10.75
N GLY A 142 5.90 2.11 9.57
CA GLY A 142 6.93 1.47 8.77
C GLY A 142 8.04 2.43 8.36
N VAL A 143 7.70 3.60 7.85
CA VAL A 143 8.67 4.63 7.48
C VAL A 143 9.42 5.15 8.71
N MET A 144 8.72 5.40 9.83
CA MET A 144 9.35 5.85 11.07
C MET A 144 10.42 4.86 11.56
N LEU A 145 10.14 3.56 11.54
CA LEU A 145 11.10 2.54 11.96
C LEU A 145 12.30 2.45 10.99
N ILE A 146 12.09 2.60 9.69
CA ILE A 146 13.17 2.65 8.70
C ILE A 146 14.06 3.87 8.96
N GLU A 147 13.45 5.03 9.16
CA GLU A 147 14.18 6.27 9.40
C GLU A 147 14.95 6.26 10.72
N LEU A 148 14.44 5.59 11.76
CA LEU A 148 15.17 5.44 13.04
C LEU A 148 16.50 4.70 12.85
N GLU A 149 16.58 3.73 11.94
CA GLU A 149 17.85 3.04 11.64
C GLU A 149 18.76 3.87 10.74
N VAL A 150 18.18 4.56 9.74
CA VAL A 150 18.95 5.27 8.70
C VAL A 150 19.44 6.64 9.19
N ALA A 151 18.67 7.31 10.04
CA ALA A 151 18.93 8.66 10.51
C ALA A 151 19.69 8.71 11.85
N ALA A 152 20.63 7.80 12.06
CA ALA A 152 21.49 7.81 13.26
C ALA A 152 22.12 9.22 13.46
N GLY A 153 21.45 10.09 14.23
CA GLY A 153 21.91 11.45 14.52
C GLY A 153 20.83 12.55 14.52
N HIS A 154 19.62 12.28 14.04
CA HIS A 154 18.50 13.24 14.08
C HIS A 154 17.35 12.68 14.93
N GLY A 155 16.71 13.54 15.72
CA GLY A 155 15.58 13.11 16.56
C GLY A 155 14.40 12.56 15.74
N PRO A 156 13.63 11.57 16.27
CA PRO A 156 12.58 10.88 15.54
C PRO A 156 11.49 11.80 14.97
N VAL A 157 11.17 12.89 15.64
CA VAL A 157 10.17 13.87 15.20
C VAL A 157 10.66 14.65 13.97
N VAL A 158 11.91 15.09 13.98
CA VAL A 158 12.51 15.84 12.84
C VAL A 158 12.62 14.92 11.63
N THR A 159 12.98 13.67 11.84
CA THR A 159 13.06 12.63 10.80
C THR A 159 11.70 12.36 10.18
N PHE A 160 10.65 12.23 11.02
CA PHE A 160 9.27 12.02 10.55
C PHE A 160 8.76 13.22 9.74
N LEU A 161 8.96 14.45 10.25
CA LEU A 161 8.54 15.65 9.54
C LEU A 161 9.28 15.82 8.21
N ASN A 162 10.56 15.52 8.16
CA ASN A 162 11.33 15.52 6.92
C ASN A 162 10.88 14.44 5.94
N ALA A 163 10.57 13.24 6.41
CA ALA A 163 10.03 12.17 5.58
C ALA A 163 8.66 12.55 5.01
N ALA A 164 7.74 13.04 5.84
CA ALA A 164 6.43 13.51 5.43
C ALA A 164 6.51 14.68 4.43
N TRP A 165 7.40 15.64 4.67
CA TRP A 165 7.64 16.77 3.78
C TRP A 165 8.22 16.34 2.43
N ASN A 166 9.16 15.43 2.44
CA ASN A 166 9.77 14.90 1.21
C ASN A 166 8.79 14.07 0.37
N VAL A 167 7.88 13.33 1.03
CA VAL A 167 6.77 12.63 0.36
C VAL A 167 5.82 13.61 -0.31
N ALA A 168 5.44 14.69 0.40
CA ALA A 168 4.56 15.71 -0.16
C ALA A 168 5.20 16.48 -1.34
N ARG A 169 6.52 16.63 -1.34
CA ARG A 169 7.26 17.38 -2.35
C ARG A 169 7.73 16.58 -3.56
N ASN A 170 7.91 15.26 -3.41
CA ASN A 170 8.44 14.39 -4.47
C ASN A 170 7.58 13.14 -4.65
N PRO A 171 6.46 13.23 -5.35
CA PRO A 171 5.59 12.09 -5.62
C PRO A 171 6.16 11.16 -6.73
N LEU A 172 7.45 11.30 -7.12
CA LEU A 172 8.03 10.47 -8.17
C LEU A 172 8.18 9.02 -7.69
N PRO A 173 7.49 8.07 -8.33
CA PRO A 173 7.64 6.66 -8.00
C PRO A 173 9.05 6.18 -8.36
N LEU A 174 9.72 5.53 -7.41
CA LEU A 174 10.91 4.75 -7.73
C LEU A 174 10.52 3.64 -8.70
N ARG A 175 11.31 3.50 -9.76
CA ARG A 175 11.11 2.48 -10.79
C ARG A 175 12.15 1.38 -10.63
N ASN A 176 11.73 0.11 -10.78
CA ASN A 176 12.67 -1.01 -10.83
C ASN A 176 13.43 -1.03 -12.18
N SER A 177 14.37 -1.96 -12.32
CA SER A 177 15.13 -2.18 -13.56
C SER A 177 14.25 -2.47 -14.79
N ARG A 178 12.99 -2.86 -14.60
CA ARG A 178 11.98 -3.08 -15.64
C ARG A 178 11.03 -1.89 -15.82
N ASN A 179 11.37 -0.71 -15.27
CA ASN A 179 10.57 0.51 -15.34
C ASN A 179 9.16 0.42 -14.68
N VAL A 180 8.97 -0.56 -13.79
CA VAL A 180 7.72 -0.71 -13.02
C VAL A 180 7.79 0.17 -11.78
N PRO A 181 6.78 1.03 -11.50
CA PRO A 181 6.78 1.88 -10.32
C PRO A 181 6.68 1.04 -9.04
N ILE A 182 7.61 1.26 -8.11
CA ILE A 182 7.63 0.63 -6.79
C ILE A 182 7.25 1.69 -5.76
N TYR A 183 5.97 1.84 -5.51
CA TYR A 183 5.43 2.89 -4.65
C TYR A 183 5.96 2.86 -3.20
N LEU A 184 6.30 1.69 -2.69
CA LEU A 184 6.82 1.50 -1.33
C LEU A 184 8.20 2.10 -1.10
N LEU A 185 9.04 2.19 -2.14
CA LEU A 185 10.41 2.70 -2.03
C LEU A 185 10.49 4.23 -2.18
N SER A 186 9.41 4.88 -2.64
CA SER A 186 9.36 6.33 -2.78
C SER A 186 9.58 7.07 -1.46
N PHE A 187 9.16 6.47 -0.35
CA PHE A 187 9.30 7.05 0.98
C PHE A 187 10.73 6.98 1.54
N ALA A 188 11.45 5.90 1.28
CA ALA A 188 12.83 5.74 1.73
C ALA A 188 13.83 6.56 0.89
N ALA A 189 13.46 6.94 -0.32
CA ALA A 189 14.32 7.71 -1.24
C ALA A 189 14.42 9.20 -0.92
N ALA A 190 13.61 9.70 0.00
CA ALA A 190 13.61 11.10 0.39
C ALA A 190 14.93 11.54 1.10
N ASN A 191 15.66 10.59 1.66
CA ASN A 191 17.00 10.81 2.23
C ASN A 191 18.06 10.21 1.29
N PRO A 192 19.09 10.96 0.84
CA PRO A 192 20.14 10.45 -0.05
C PRO A 192 20.88 9.21 0.48
N ARG A 193 20.99 9.07 1.80
CA ARG A 193 21.54 7.86 2.45
C ARG A 193 20.52 6.73 2.49
N GLY A 194 19.27 7.02 2.80
CA GLY A 194 18.17 6.06 2.79
C GLY A 194 17.86 5.52 1.41
N ALA A 195 17.95 6.35 0.36
CA ALA A 195 17.80 5.93 -1.03
C ALA A 195 18.80 4.84 -1.43
N LYS A 196 20.07 5.01 -1.08
CA LYS A 196 21.11 3.99 -1.37
C LYS A 196 20.83 2.67 -0.64
N THR A 197 20.39 2.73 0.61
CA THR A 197 20.06 1.55 1.41
C THR A 197 18.80 0.87 0.88
N ALA A 198 17.76 1.62 0.54
CA ALA A 198 16.51 1.08 -0.02
C ALA A 198 16.75 0.41 -1.38
N VAL A 199 17.55 1.03 -2.27
CA VAL A 199 17.94 0.45 -3.55
C VAL A 199 18.74 -0.83 -3.36
N LYS A 200 19.69 -0.85 -2.42
CA LYS A 200 20.49 -2.05 -2.12
C LYS A 200 19.63 -3.19 -1.58
N ILE A 201 18.70 -2.91 -0.65
CA ILE A 201 17.75 -3.91 -0.13
C ILE A 201 16.83 -4.41 -1.25
N ALA A 202 16.33 -3.52 -2.10
CA ALA A 202 15.49 -3.90 -3.24
C ALA A 202 16.26 -4.76 -4.24
N GLN A 203 17.52 -4.44 -4.52
CA GLN A 203 18.39 -5.24 -5.38
C GLN A 203 18.66 -6.62 -4.79
N ASP A 204 18.92 -6.72 -3.49
CA ASP A 204 19.12 -8.01 -2.79
C ASP A 204 17.86 -8.89 -2.80
N ILE A 205 16.67 -8.29 -2.72
CA ILE A 205 15.39 -9.02 -2.77
C ILE A 205 15.05 -9.47 -4.20
N LEU A 206 15.38 -8.66 -5.21
CA LEU A 206 15.06 -8.92 -6.62
C LEU A 206 16.11 -9.76 -7.34
N SER A 207 17.30 -9.95 -6.75
CA SER A 207 18.37 -10.78 -7.30
C SER A 207 18.34 -12.23 -6.81
N ARG A 208 17.43 -12.55 -5.89
CA ARG A 208 17.14 -13.92 -5.43
C ARG A 208 15.85 -14.45 -6.07
#